data_1673162e677ed326e1950aac88b2a821
#
_entry.id   1673162e677ed326e1950aac88b2a821
#
_cell.length_a   1.000
_cell.length_b   1.000
_cell.length_c   1.000
_cell.angle_alpha   90.00
_cell.angle_beta   90.00
_cell.angle_gamma   90.00
#
_symmetry.space_group_name_H-M   'P 1'
#
loop_
_entity.id
_entity.type
_entity.pdbx_description
1 polymer ?
#
loop_
_entity_poly.entity_id
_entity_poly.type
_entity_poly.pdbx_seq_one_letter_code
_entity_poly.pdbx_strand_id
1 'polypeptide(L)'
;HTHTRAPIHTYARMHTYTYTHTYLTKCFGLHVVDIESKIESVSEAMLHTCVRVGCLAKKVTKTFLVCVFGLNASRTTRGHRFHGDQAVEVANADVYEETLRAQHVIASVEERKALISAQVKALVSDSECAIVEDDLLNEVAGLVEWPVALRGTFDTAFLAVPRQALISSMREHQKYFHIEDQNGTLLPAFITVSNIQSKNPQSVIYGNEKVIRPRLADAAFFFNTDKQTTLASKATRLKGVLFQRDLGTLADKQRRIASVAESLCSSLGADAVTVNAAGTLLKADLVSDMVGEFPELQGIAGRHYALHDGETESVADAIEQHYWPKFSGDALPLTPEAAALALADRLDTLVGIFGIGQSPTGSKDPFALRRASLAAIRILLRFAPGANIDDLLQKASASFNEGVLAPSVVETVKGYLLDRLPAHYDEQGVSVDVLRSVTAVGTDSFGDIDSRSLAVTAFAGTEAAEALAAANKRVANILAKVNEPIGEVDAALLLEPAEIALSGALGRSRDCLAAAVADNDFPEALNQLALLRRDVDSFFDTVLVNAEDKAVRLNRLALLQELRAQFLKVADLAVLAR
;
A
#
# COMPACT_ATOMS: atom_id res chain seq x y z
N HIS A 1 11.15 37.66 -13.27
CA HIS A 1 11.80 37.16 -14.50
C HIS A 1 12.89 36.18 -14.14
N THR A 2 12.61 34.90 -14.20
CA THR A 2 13.47 33.82 -14.74
C THR A 2 12.63 32.54 -14.71
N HIS A 3 12.07 32.22 -15.87
CA HIS A 3 11.46 30.92 -16.16
C HIS A 3 12.60 29.89 -16.28
N THR A 4 12.70 28.97 -15.32
CA THR A 4 13.46 27.74 -15.53
C THR A 4 12.56 26.71 -16.20
N ARG A 5 12.71 26.55 -17.50
CA ARG A 5 12.18 25.43 -18.29
C ARG A 5 12.79 24.15 -17.77
N ALA A 6 11.97 23.22 -17.26
CA ALA A 6 12.38 21.85 -17.08
C ALA A 6 12.73 21.24 -18.45
N PRO A 7 13.86 20.55 -18.61
CA PRO A 7 14.32 20.15 -19.92
C PRO A 7 13.47 19.00 -20.47
N ILE A 8 13.02 19.17 -21.71
CA ILE A 8 12.37 18.17 -22.57
C ILE A 8 13.21 16.86 -22.68
N HIS A 9 14.48 16.90 -22.31
CA HIS A 9 15.39 15.76 -22.27
C HIS A 9 14.97 14.63 -21.28
N THR A 10 14.21 14.90 -20.23
CA THR A 10 13.82 13.88 -19.25
C THR A 10 12.74 12.95 -19.81
N TYR A 11 11.79 13.47 -20.59
CA TYR A 11 10.71 12.66 -21.20
C TYR A 11 11.22 11.77 -22.35
N ALA A 12 12.15 12.28 -23.17
CA ALA A 12 12.77 11.49 -24.22
C ALA A 12 13.66 10.36 -23.65
N ARG A 13 14.31 10.59 -22.51
CA ARG A 13 15.09 9.56 -21.79
C ARG A 13 14.24 8.42 -21.25
N MET A 14 13.07 8.71 -20.64
CA MET A 14 12.17 7.66 -20.13
C MET A 14 11.60 6.79 -21.26
N HIS A 15 11.19 7.37 -22.39
CA HIS A 15 10.68 6.60 -23.53
C HIS A 15 11.75 5.71 -24.17
N THR A 16 12.98 6.22 -24.31
CA THR A 16 14.11 5.44 -24.86
C THR A 16 14.51 4.31 -23.91
N TYR A 17 14.46 4.55 -22.58
CA TYR A 17 14.74 3.54 -21.55
C TYR A 17 13.72 2.39 -21.59
N THR A 18 12.43 2.70 -21.61
CA THR A 18 11.35 1.69 -21.67
C THR A 18 11.42 0.86 -22.94
N TYR A 19 11.75 1.49 -24.08
CA TYR A 19 11.88 0.79 -25.36
C TYR A 19 13.12 -0.13 -25.40
N THR A 20 14.24 0.34 -24.86
CA THR A 20 15.49 -0.43 -24.80
C THR A 20 15.37 -1.60 -23.82
N HIS A 21 14.72 -1.40 -22.66
CA HIS A 21 14.43 -2.45 -21.69
C HIS A 21 13.54 -3.54 -22.30
N THR A 22 12.43 -3.16 -22.92
CA THR A 22 11.50 -4.10 -23.56
C THR A 22 12.14 -4.87 -24.71
N TYR A 23 13.00 -4.21 -25.51
CA TYR A 23 13.70 -4.83 -26.62
C TYR A 23 14.80 -5.80 -26.14
N LEU A 24 15.59 -5.41 -25.16
CA LEU A 24 16.63 -6.26 -24.56
C LEU A 24 16.04 -7.46 -23.82
N THR A 25 14.95 -7.28 -23.08
CA THR A 25 14.26 -8.38 -22.39
C THR A 25 13.60 -9.36 -23.36
N LYS A 26 12.92 -8.86 -24.39
CA LYS A 26 12.26 -9.72 -25.41
C LYS A 26 13.24 -10.41 -26.35
N CYS A 27 14.33 -9.76 -26.75
CA CYS A 27 15.26 -10.31 -27.74
C CYS A 27 16.38 -11.13 -27.13
N PHE A 28 16.77 -10.88 -25.88
CA PHE A 28 17.98 -11.44 -25.27
C PHE A 28 17.79 -12.04 -23.87
N GLY A 29 16.57 -12.01 -23.31
CA GLY A 29 16.30 -12.52 -21.95
C GLY A 29 17.05 -11.77 -20.84
N LEU A 30 17.41 -10.52 -21.07
CA LEU A 30 18.19 -9.69 -20.15
C LEU A 30 17.24 -8.82 -19.32
N HIS A 31 17.11 -9.10 -18.04
CA HIS A 31 16.52 -8.16 -17.09
C HIS A 31 17.52 -7.06 -16.78
N VAL A 32 17.26 -5.85 -17.28
CA VAL A 32 17.94 -4.62 -16.85
C VAL A 32 17.12 -4.08 -15.66
N VAL A 33 17.37 -4.61 -14.48
CA VAL A 33 16.77 -4.13 -13.24
C VAL A 33 17.78 -3.23 -12.55
N ASP A 34 17.30 -2.07 -12.10
CA ASP A 34 17.94 -1.09 -11.21
C ASP A 34 19.11 -0.25 -11.77
N ILE A 35 18.74 0.80 -12.50
CA ILE A 35 19.63 1.94 -12.76
C ILE A 35 19.04 3.26 -12.19
N GLU A 36 18.05 3.23 -11.30
CA GLU A 36 17.43 4.48 -10.84
C GLU A 36 18.16 5.20 -9.68
N SER A 37 19.13 4.60 -9.00
CA SER A 37 19.57 5.15 -7.73
C SER A 37 20.79 6.06 -7.68
N LYS A 38 21.69 6.18 -8.68
CA LYS A 38 22.77 7.23 -8.64
C LYS A 38 23.50 7.43 -9.96
N ILE A 39 23.51 8.68 -10.44
CA ILE A 39 24.07 9.12 -11.73
C ILE A 39 25.62 9.00 -11.80
N GLU A 40 26.34 8.92 -10.70
CA GLU A 40 27.81 8.85 -10.69
C GLU A 40 28.40 7.43 -10.78
N SER A 41 27.68 6.40 -10.30
CA SER A 41 28.07 4.98 -10.46
C SER A 41 27.61 4.36 -11.79
N VAL A 42 26.80 5.08 -12.55
CA VAL A 42 26.14 4.64 -13.78
C VAL A 42 27.15 4.37 -14.92
N SER A 43 28.33 5.00 -14.94
CA SER A 43 29.26 4.85 -16.05
C SER A 43 29.92 3.46 -16.14
N GLU A 44 30.26 2.84 -15.02
CA GLU A 44 30.92 1.52 -15.00
C GLU A 44 29.90 0.37 -15.19
N ALA A 45 28.77 0.40 -14.51
CA ALA A 45 27.69 -0.57 -14.72
C ALA A 45 27.16 -0.56 -16.16
N MET A 46 27.09 0.63 -16.80
CA MET A 46 26.74 0.78 -18.21
C MET A 46 27.79 0.20 -19.13
N LEU A 47 29.07 0.38 -18.83
CA LEU A 47 30.16 -0.19 -19.64
C LEU A 47 30.08 -1.72 -19.60
N HIS A 48 29.86 -2.33 -18.45
CA HIS A 48 29.68 -3.78 -18.33
C HIS A 48 28.45 -4.27 -19.10
N THR A 49 27.33 -3.53 -19.07
CA THR A 49 26.14 -3.87 -19.86
C THR A 49 26.42 -3.78 -21.36
N CYS A 50 27.11 -2.75 -21.83
CA CYS A 50 27.47 -2.59 -23.23
C CYS A 50 28.41 -3.70 -23.71
N VAL A 51 29.38 -4.10 -22.89
CA VAL A 51 30.31 -5.20 -23.21
C VAL A 51 29.56 -6.53 -23.28
N ARG A 52 28.67 -6.82 -22.35
CA ARG A 52 27.87 -8.05 -22.37
C ARG A 52 26.99 -8.15 -23.62
N VAL A 53 26.32 -7.06 -24.01
CA VAL A 53 25.54 -6.98 -25.26
C VAL A 53 26.42 -7.14 -26.49
N GLY A 54 27.57 -6.50 -26.52
CA GLY A 54 28.54 -6.63 -27.62
C GLY A 54 29.10 -8.04 -27.79
N CYS A 55 29.34 -8.74 -26.67
CA CYS A 55 29.78 -10.14 -26.67
C CYS A 55 28.69 -11.12 -27.12
N LEU A 56 27.44 -10.90 -26.74
CA LEU A 56 26.27 -11.71 -27.14
C LEU A 56 25.96 -11.54 -28.64
N ALA A 57 26.08 -10.32 -29.16
CA ALA A 57 25.80 -10.02 -30.57
C ALA A 57 26.73 -10.76 -31.56
N LYS A 58 27.93 -11.20 -31.14
CA LYS A 58 28.84 -11.98 -31.97
C LYS A 58 28.52 -13.46 -32.11
N LYS A 59 27.67 -14.03 -31.27
CA LYS A 59 27.11 -15.40 -31.48
C LYS A 59 26.09 -15.43 -32.64
N VAL A 60 25.52 -14.27 -32.99
CA VAL A 60 24.61 -14.09 -34.14
C VAL A 60 25.42 -13.44 -35.25
N THR A 61 25.53 -14.05 -36.41
CA THR A 61 26.37 -13.72 -37.55
C THR A 61 26.20 -12.31 -38.18
N LYS A 62 25.64 -11.34 -37.46
CA LYS A 62 25.54 -9.92 -37.85
C LYS A 62 26.02 -9.05 -36.70
N THR A 63 27.01 -8.20 -37.01
CA THR A 63 27.54 -7.18 -36.08
C THR A 63 26.48 -6.12 -35.84
N PHE A 64 25.76 -6.18 -34.71
CA PHE A 64 24.92 -5.08 -34.27
C PHE A 64 25.79 -4.13 -33.42
N LEU A 65 25.97 -2.92 -33.90
CA LEU A 65 26.46 -1.81 -33.08
C LEU A 65 25.33 -1.38 -32.16
N VAL A 66 25.39 -1.80 -30.90
CA VAL A 66 24.43 -1.35 -29.86
C VAL A 66 25.08 -0.15 -29.18
N CYS A 67 24.41 1.00 -29.29
CA CYS A 67 24.76 2.20 -28.55
C CYS A 67 23.74 2.42 -27.43
N VAL A 68 24.18 2.42 -26.17
CA VAL A 68 23.34 2.66 -25.02
C VAL A 68 23.91 3.86 -24.28
N PHE A 69 23.11 4.91 -24.10
CA PHE A 69 23.52 6.17 -23.45
C PHE A 69 24.80 6.82 -24.04
N GLY A 70 25.00 6.69 -25.34
CA GLY A 70 26.17 7.23 -26.00
C GLY A 70 27.44 6.35 -25.94
N LEU A 71 27.35 5.19 -25.28
CA LEU A 71 28.44 4.20 -25.23
C LEU A 71 28.20 3.13 -26.29
N ASN A 72 29.23 2.88 -27.10
CA ASN A 72 29.22 1.81 -28.11
C ASN A 72 29.61 0.48 -27.47
N ALA A 73 28.84 -0.56 -27.76
CA ALA A 73 29.19 -1.91 -27.35
C ALA A 73 30.54 -2.32 -27.93
N SER A 74 31.44 -2.81 -27.11
CA SER A 74 32.78 -3.26 -27.49
C SER A 74 33.11 -4.60 -26.82
N ARG A 75 34.32 -5.08 -27.04
CA ARG A 75 34.86 -6.26 -26.34
C ARG A 75 35.84 -5.88 -25.23
N THR A 76 36.02 -4.57 -25.01
CA THR A 76 36.91 -4.07 -23.98
C THR A 76 36.10 -3.58 -22.79
N THR A 77 36.41 -4.06 -21.60
CA THR A 77 35.82 -3.65 -20.31
C THR A 77 36.93 -3.19 -19.34
N ARG A 78 36.58 -2.91 -18.12
CA ARG A 78 37.53 -2.55 -17.06
C ARG A 78 37.46 -3.58 -15.94
N GLY A 79 38.58 -3.84 -15.30
CA GLY A 79 38.65 -4.54 -14.03
C GLY A 79 38.34 -3.62 -12.86
N HIS A 80 38.41 -4.18 -11.66
CA HIS A 80 38.23 -3.42 -10.41
C HIS A 80 39.24 -2.28 -10.31
N ARG A 81 38.78 -1.10 -9.92
CA ARG A 81 39.55 0.16 -9.94
C ARG A 81 40.93 0.08 -9.28
N PHE A 82 41.07 -0.72 -8.22
CA PHE A 82 42.29 -0.82 -7.41
C PHE A 82 43.00 -2.20 -7.53
N HIS A 83 42.30 -3.22 -8.01
CA HIS A 83 42.80 -4.60 -8.04
C HIS A 83 42.89 -5.17 -9.48
N GLY A 84 42.26 -4.54 -10.46
CA GLY A 84 42.17 -4.99 -11.83
C GLY A 84 42.79 -4.03 -12.83
N ASP A 85 42.89 -4.49 -14.06
CA ASP A 85 43.43 -3.68 -15.19
C ASP A 85 42.37 -2.71 -15.72
N GLN A 86 42.84 -1.54 -16.20
CA GLN A 86 41.99 -0.48 -16.75
C GLN A 86 41.37 -0.82 -18.11
N ALA A 87 41.94 -1.79 -18.82
CA ALA A 87 41.42 -2.26 -20.10
C ALA A 87 41.58 -3.77 -20.19
N VAL A 88 40.44 -4.48 -20.21
CA VAL A 88 40.37 -5.94 -20.23
C VAL A 88 39.61 -6.37 -21.47
N GLU A 89 40.23 -7.18 -22.33
CA GLU A 89 39.57 -7.72 -23.50
C GLU A 89 38.82 -9.00 -23.18
N VAL A 90 37.52 -9.04 -23.48
CA VAL A 90 36.66 -10.21 -23.33
C VAL A 90 36.61 -11.00 -24.62
N ALA A 91 37.11 -12.22 -24.64
CA ALA A 91 37.21 -13.03 -25.84
C ALA A 91 35.86 -13.37 -26.46
N ASN A 92 34.86 -13.72 -25.65
CA ASN A 92 33.48 -13.97 -26.05
C ASN A 92 32.55 -13.89 -24.84
N ALA A 93 31.25 -14.05 -25.04
CA ALA A 93 30.24 -13.96 -23.97
C ALA A 93 30.34 -15.06 -22.93
N ASP A 94 30.82 -16.23 -23.30
CA ASP A 94 30.85 -17.40 -22.41
C ASP A 94 31.92 -17.24 -21.31
N VAL A 95 32.99 -16.48 -21.57
CA VAL A 95 34.08 -16.20 -20.60
C VAL A 95 33.94 -14.83 -19.92
N TYR A 96 32.84 -14.10 -20.12
CA TYR A 96 32.66 -12.75 -19.62
C TYR A 96 32.80 -12.66 -18.10
N GLU A 97 32.02 -13.47 -17.38
CA GLU A 97 31.99 -13.45 -15.91
C GLU A 97 33.30 -13.95 -15.30
N GLU A 98 33.92 -14.97 -15.90
CA GLU A 98 35.22 -15.48 -15.48
C GLU A 98 36.33 -14.43 -15.69
N THR A 99 36.34 -13.77 -16.85
CA THR A 99 37.30 -12.70 -17.15
C THR A 99 37.19 -11.54 -16.15
N LEU A 100 35.97 -11.10 -15.83
CA LEU A 100 35.73 -10.06 -14.82
C LEU A 100 36.13 -10.48 -13.41
N ARG A 101 35.82 -11.73 -13.03
CA ARG A 101 36.20 -12.27 -11.73
C ARG A 101 37.73 -12.32 -11.55
N ALA A 102 38.46 -12.71 -12.57
CA ALA A 102 39.94 -12.65 -12.58
C ALA A 102 40.47 -11.22 -12.39
N GLN A 103 39.65 -10.22 -12.67
CA GLN A 103 39.94 -8.79 -12.49
C GLN A 103 39.22 -8.20 -11.28
N HIS A 104 38.83 -9.02 -10.29
CA HIS A 104 38.17 -8.62 -9.05
C HIS A 104 36.84 -7.89 -9.26
N VAL A 105 36.05 -8.31 -10.25
CA VAL A 105 34.70 -7.84 -10.50
C VAL A 105 33.73 -9.03 -10.57
N ILE A 106 32.75 -9.03 -9.71
CA ILE A 106 31.65 -10.01 -9.71
C ILE A 106 30.46 -9.37 -10.44
N ALA A 107 30.22 -9.79 -11.67
CA ALA A 107 29.19 -9.19 -12.52
C ALA A 107 27.76 -9.46 -12.04
N SER A 108 27.51 -10.65 -11.50
CA SER A 108 26.19 -11.07 -11.03
C SER A 108 25.81 -10.37 -9.71
N VAL A 109 24.71 -9.62 -9.71
CA VAL A 109 24.17 -8.97 -8.49
C VAL A 109 23.76 -10.04 -7.47
N GLU A 110 23.10 -11.10 -7.92
CA GLU A 110 22.63 -12.16 -7.05
C GLU A 110 23.80 -12.88 -6.37
N GLU A 111 24.91 -13.06 -7.06
CA GLU A 111 26.12 -13.62 -6.46
C GLU A 111 26.72 -12.68 -5.42
N ARG A 112 26.77 -11.36 -5.72
CA ARG A 112 27.24 -10.37 -4.73
C ARG A 112 26.39 -10.37 -3.47
N LYS A 113 25.05 -10.42 -3.61
CA LYS A 113 24.13 -10.55 -2.46
C LYS A 113 24.40 -11.81 -1.64
N ALA A 114 24.53 -12.96 -2.30
CA ALA A 114 24.82 -14.23 -1.62
C ALA A 114 26.15 -14.17 -0.86
N LEU A 115 27.19 -13.58 -1.47
CA LEU A 115 28.49 -13.39 -0.82
C LEU A 115 28.41 -12.43 0.38
N ILE A 116 27.74 -11.29 0.23
CA ILE A 116 27.56 -10.35 1.33
C ILE A 116 26.83 -11.04 2.48
N SER A 117 25.71 -11.70 2.23
CA SER A 117 24.93 -12.41 3.25
C SER A 117 25.76 -13.48 3.96
N ALA A 118 26.53 -14.26 3.23
CA ALA A 118 27.41 -15.28 3.80
C ALA A 118 28.52 -14.67 4.68
N GLN A 119 29.16 -13.59 4.21
CA GLN A 119 30.20 -12.90 4.97
C GLN A 119 29.64 -12.21 6.21
N VAL A 120 28.48 -11.55 6.12
CA VAL A 120 27.80 -10.91 7.24
C VAL A 120 27.47 -11.94 8.31
N LYS A 121 26.92 -13.10 7.91
CA LYS A 121 26.63 -14.21 8.84
C LYS A 121 27.88 -14.76 9.52
N ALA A 122 29.02 -14.79 8.84
CA ALA A 122 30.27 -15.28 9.41
C ALA A 122 30.92 -14.30 10.41
N LEU A 123 30.49 -13.03 10.45
CA LEU A 123 31.01 -11.99 11.35
C LEU A 123 30.22 -11.84 12.64
N VAL A 124 29.17 -12.59 12.86
CA VAL A 124 28.37 -12.63 14.08
C VAL A 124 28.51 -13.97 14.79
N SER A 125 28.39 -13.95 16.11
CA SER A 125 28.38 -15.17 16.94
C SER A 125 26.98 -15.81 16.95
N ASP A 126 26.85 -17.03 17.50
CA ASP A 126 25.58 -17.73 17.64
C ASP A 126 24.56 -16.97 18.53
N SER A 127 25.02 -16.06 19.39
CA SER A 127 24.19 -15.22 20.25
C SER A 127 23.79 -13.88 19.62
N GLU A 128 24.24 -13.59 18.41
CA GLU A 128 24.05 -12.34 17.69
C GLU A 128 23.33 -12.56 16.36
N CYS A 129 22.63 -11.56 15.89
CA CYS A 129 21.98 -11.53 14.59
C CYS A 129 22.29 -10.21 13.88
N ALA A 130 22.91 -10.27 12.71
CA ALA A 130 22.99 -9.10 11.84
C ALA A 130 21.70 -9.00 11.03
N ILE A 131 21.05 -7.86 11.08
CA ILE A 131 19.79 -7.62 10.36
C ILE A 131 20.12 -7.21 8.92
N VAL A 132 19.84 -8.14 8.00
CA VAL A 132 20.08 -7.98 6.55
C VAL A 132 18.74 -7.84 5.86
N GLU A 133 18.24 -6.61 5.76
CA GLU A 133 17.02 -6.30 5.02
C GLU A 133 17.30 -6.31 3.51
N ASP A 134 16.36 -6.85 2.73
CA ASP A 134 16.53 -7.04 1.28
C ASP A 134 16.81 -5.74 0.53
N ASP A 135 16.14 -4.64 0.90
CA ASP A 135 16.35 -3.32 0.28
C ASP A 135 17.77 -2.81 0.50
N LEU A 136 18.26 -2.89 1.75
CA LEU A 136 19.63 -2.49 2.07
C LEU A 136 20.66 -3.40 1.39
N LEU A 137 20.40 -4.71 1.37
CA LEU A 137 21.27 -5.68 0.69
C LEU A 137 21.33 -5.41 -0.82
N ASN A 138 20.21 -5.09 -1.45
CA ASN A 138 20.13 -4.72 -2.86
C ASN A 138 20.95 -3.46 -3.13
N GLU A 139 20.79 -2.43 -2.30
CA GLU A 139 21.54 -1.18 -2.44
C GLU A 139 23.04 -1.41 -2.26
N VAL A 140 23.45 -2.09 -1.19
CA VAL A 140 24.86 -2.38 -0.91
C VAL A 140 25.48 -3.23 -2.02
N ALA A 141 24.79 -4.27 -2.51
CA ALA A 141 25.26 -5.08 -3.63
C ALA A 141 25.39 -4.28 -4.93
N GLY A 142 24.60 -3.21 -5.10
CA GLY A 142 24.73 -2.26 -6.21
C GLY A 142 25.94 -1.32 -6.11
N LEU A 143 26.43 -1.08 -4.89
CA LEU A 143 27.55 -0.16 -4.62
C LEU A 143 28.94 -0.82 -4.72
N VAL A 144 29.00 -2.15 -4.70
CA VAL A 144 30.27 -2.87 -4.65
C VAL A 144 30.38 -3.89 -5.78
N GLU A 145 31.58 -4.07 -6.33
CA GLU A 145 31.92 -5.06 -7.36
C GLU A 145 32.67 -6.25 -6.77
N TRP A 146 33.38 -6.03 -5.67
CA TRP A 146 34.16 -7.02 -4.92
C TRP A 146 33.90 -6.89 -3.42
N PRO A 147 32.77 -7.43 -2.94
CA PRO A 147 32.32 -7.21 -1.57
C PRO A 147 33.23 -7.86 -0.51
N VAL A 148 33.62 -7.10 0.49
CA VAL A 148 34.36 -7.54 1.68
C VAL A 148 33.66 -6.97 2.91
N ALA A 149 32.96 -7.83 3.66
CA ALA A 149 32.28 -7.42 4.87
C ALA A 149 33.29 -7.27 6.04
N LEU A 150 33.13 -6.21 6.81
CA LEU A 150 33.97 -5.89 7.97
C LEU A 150 33.09 -5.47 9.14
N ARG A 151 33.42 -5.96 10.34
CA ARG A 151 32.71 -5.63 11.57
C ARG A 151 33.43 -4.49 12.28
N GLY A 152 32.69 -3.41 12.60
CA GLY A 152 33.10 -2.31 13.44
C GLY A 152 32.25 -2.18 14.69
N THR A 153 32.67 -1.30 15.60
CA THR A 153 32.01 -1.03 16.88
C THR A 153 31.80 0.47 17.08
N PHE A 154 30.91 0.81 18.03
CA PHE A 154 30.71 2.17 18.49
C PHE A 154 30.58 2.21 20.02
N ASP A 155 30.65 3.41 20.60
CA ASP A 155 30.59 3.59 22.04
C ASP A 155 29.19 3.19 22.58
N THR A 156 29.18 2.33 23.61
CA THR A 156 27.97 1.84 24.29
C THR A 156 27.12 2.99 24.86
N ALA A 157 27.70 4.14 25.15
CA ALA A 157 26.99 5.32 25.63
C ALA A 157 25.88 5.77 24.64
N PHE A 158 26.04 5.51 23.33
CA PHE A 158 25.03 5.85 22.35
C PHE A 158 23.75 4.99 22.47
N LEU A 159 23.82 3.82 23.10
CA LEU A 159 22.63 2.96 23.31
C LEU A 159 21.56 3.61 24.22
N ALA A 160 21.85 4.72 24.87
CA ALA A 160 20.88 5.55 25.58
C ALA A 160 19.92 6.32 24.65
N VAL A 161 20.24 6.43 23.36
CA VAL A 161 19.40 7.01 22.31
C VAL A 161 18.43 5.95 21.78
N PRO A 162 17.20 6.31 21.34
CA PRO A 162 16.30 5.35 20.72
C PRO A 162 16.98 4.52 19.63
N ARG A 163 16.84 3.19 19.73
CA ARG A 163 17.49 2.25 18.79
C ARG A 163 17.23 2.59 17.32
N GLN A 164 16.02 3.06 17.04
CA GLN A 164 15.61 3.40 15.68
C GLN A 164 16.41 4.58 15.09
N ALA A 165 16.81 5.55 15.93
CA ALA A 165 17.65 6.66 15.52
C ALA A 165 19.07 6.19 15.16
N LEU A 166 19.62 5.27 15.97
CA LEU A 166 20.93 4.68 15.71
C LEU A 166 20.89 3.81 14.44
N ILE A 167 19.85 2.99 14.28
CA ILE A 167 19.64 2.15 13.10
C ILE A 167 19.50 3.02 11.85
N SER A 168 18.71 4.10 11.90
CA SER A 168 18.56 5.03 10.79
C SER A 168 19.91 5.67 10.42
N SER A 169 20.68 6.13 11.40
CA SER A 169 22.02 6.68 11.16
C SER A 169 22.96 5.68 10.48
N MET A 170 22.91 4.40 10.87
CA MET A 170 23.71 3.34 10.28
C MET A 170 23.23 2.97 8.86
N ARG A 171 21.93 2.79 8.69
CA ARG A 171 21.30 2.31 7.46
C ARG A 171 21.24 3.38 6.38
N GLU A 172 20.62 4.53 6.68
CA GLU A 172 20.32 5.53 5.65
C GLU A 172 21.55 6.35 5.23
N HIS A 173 22.43 6.67 6.19
CA HIS A 173 23.58 7.51 5.90
C HIS A 173 24.84 6.73 5.53
N GLN A 174 25.05 5.53 6.10
CA GLN A 174 26.30 4.78 5.94
C GLN A 174 26.14 3.43 5.25
N LYS A 175 24.91 2.95 5.05
CA LYS A 175 24.60 1.64 4.45
C LYS A 175 25.22 0.48 5.23
N TYR A 176 25.20 0.57 6.57
CA TYR A 176 25.68 -0.47 7.46
C TYR A 176 24.54 -1.37 7.93
N PHE A 177 24.84 -2.64 8.11
CA PHE A 177 23.96 -3.62 8.76
C PHE A 177 24.17 -3.52 10.28
N HIS A 178 23.11 -3.33 11.03
CA HIS A 178 23.16 -3.33 12.49
C HIS A 178 23.11 -4.75 13.04
N ILE A 179 23.56 -4.92 14.27
CA ILE A 179 23.62 -6.23 14.96
C ILE A 179 22.74 -6.16 16.20
N GLU A 180 21.94 -7.20 16.42
CA GLU A 180 21.09 -7.38 17.59
C GLU A 180 21.47 -8.68 18.33
N ASP A 181 21.08 -8.75 19.61
CA ASP A 181 21.10 -10.00 20.34
C ASP A 181 19.87 -10.88 20.00
N GLN A 182 19.77 -12.07 20.57
CA GLN A 182 18.65 -13.00 20.38
C GLN A 182 17.29 -12.45 20.87
N ASN A 183 17.29 -11.41 21.72
CA ASN A 183 16.10 -10.75 22.24
C ASN A 183 15.69 -9.52 21.39
N GLY A 184 16.41 -9.24 20.31
CA GLY A 184 16.20 -8.07 19.47
C GLY A 184 16.75 -6.76 20.05
N THR A 185 17.69 -6.82 21.02
CA THR A 185 18.35 -5.64 21.58
C THR A 185 19.52 -5.24 20.68
N LEU A 186 19.56 -3.95 20.29
CA LEU A 186 20.66 -3.42 19.49
C LEU A 186 22.00 -3.54 20.23
N LEU A 187 22.98 -4.12 19.56
CA LEU A 187 24.35 -4.22 20.06
C LEU A 187 25.20 -3.04 19.55
N PRO A 188 26.28 -2.63 20.28
CA PRO A 188 27.14 -1.51 19.90
C PRO A 188 28.11 -1.92 18.80
N ALA A 189 27.60 -2.51 17.72
CA ALA A 189 28.38 -3.02 16.61
C ALA A 189 27.59 -2.89 15.29
N PHE A 190 28.32 -2.85 14.19
CA PHE A 190 27.76 -2.78 12.84
C PHE A 190 28.63 -3.58 11.86
N ILE A 191 28.08 -3.90 10.70
CA ILE A 191 28.81 -4.48 9.59
C ILE A 191 28.73 -3.54 8.40
N THR A 192 29.89 -3.17 7.87
CA THR A 192 30.06 -2.43 6.61
C THR A 192 30.57 -3.35 5.53
N VAL A 193 30.26 -3.04 4.27
CA VAL A 193 30.78 -3.78 3.11
C VAL A 193 31.70 -2.87 2.31
N SER A 194 32.97 -3.22 2.30
CA SER A 194 34.00 -2.54 1.52
C SER A 194 34.00 -3.09 0.09
N ASN A 195 34.28 -2.22 -0.90
CA ASN A 195 34.55 -2.63 -2.29
C ASN A 195 36.03 -2.96 -2.53
N ILE A 196 36.79 -3.28 -1.49
CA ILE A 196 38.23 -3.53 -1.61
C ILE A 196 38.67 -4.57 -0.60
N GLN A 197 39.48 -5.52 -1.05
CA GLN A 197 40.24 -6.40 -0.17
C GLN A 197 41.50 -5.67 0.30
N SER A 198 41.35 -4.94 1.41
CA SER A 198 42.42 -4.13 1.97
C SER A 198 43.57 -4.97 2.51
N LYS A 199 44.81 -4.52 2.27
CA LYS A 199 46.02 -5.09 2.94
C LYS A 199 46.02 -4.81 4.44
N ASN A 200 45.28 -3.79 4.90
CA ASN A 200 45.11 -3.47 6.31
C ASN A 200 43.61 -3.26 6.64
N PRO A 201 42.85 -4.33 6.87
CA PRO A 201 41.43 -4.25 7.19
C PRO A 201 41.14 -3.38 8.42
N GLN A 202 42.02 -3.37 9.42
CA GLN A 202 41.85 -2.58 10.63
C GLN A 202 41.79 -1.07 10.35
N SER A 203 42.55 -0.60 9.38
CA SER A 203 42.48 0.83 8.96
C SER A 203 41.11 1.17 8.33
N VAL A 204 40.51 0.20 7.60
CA VAL A 204 39.16 0.37 7.02
C VAL A 204 38.11 0.38 8.13
N ILE A 205 38.19 -0.55 9.08
CA ILE A 205 37.30 -0.61 10.25
C ILE A 205 37.36 0.70 11.04
N TYR A 206 38.57 1.12 11.44
CA TYR A 206 38.76 2.38 12.17
C TYR A 206 38.21 3.59 11.40
N GLY A 207 38.41 3.63 10.07
CA GLY A 207 37.85 4.69 9.24
C GLY A 207 36.32 4.76 9.32
N ASN A 208 35.65 3.61 9.24
CA ASN A 208 34.17 3.53 9.33
C ASN A 208 33.68 3.85 10.76
N GLU A 209 34.33 3.38 11.81
CA GLU A 209 34.04 3.75 13.21
C GLU A 209 34.19 5.26 13.42
N LYS A 210 35.20 5.88 12.80
CA LYS A 210 35.40 7.33 12.86
C LYS A 210 34.31 8.11 12.13
N VAL A 211 33.77 7.58 11.04
CA VAL A 211 32.71 8.23 10.24
C VAL A 211 31.34 8.12 10.92
N ILE A 212 31.02 6.96 11.53
CA ILE A 212 29.71 6.79 12.18
C ILE A 212 29.60 7.55 13.49
N ARG A 213 30.69 7.72 14.22
CA ARG A 213 30.69 8.38 15.55
C ARG A 213 30.05 9.77 15.56
N PRO A 214 30.37 10.72 14.66
CA PRO A 214 29.70 12.02 14.62
C PRO A 214 28.20 11.89 14.38
N ARG A 215 27.75 10.98 13.52
CA ARG A 215 26.33 10.75 13.21
C ARG A 215 25.55 10.26 14.43
N LEU A 216 26.12 9.32 15.18
CA LEU A 216 25.52 8.85 16.44
C LEU A 216 25.56 9.96 17.52
N ALA A 217 26.61 10.79 17.54
CA ALA A 217 26.70 11.93 18.43
C ALA A 217 25.66 13.02 18.12
N ASP A 218 25.39 13.28 16.83
CA ASP A 218 24.32 14.19 16.38
C ASP A 218 22.96 13.68 16.86
N ALA A 219 22.66 12.39 16.65
CA ALA A 219 21.43 11.77 17.13
C ALA A 219 21.28 11.88 18.66
N ALA A 220 22.35 11.63 19.42
CA ALA A 220 22.37 11.78 20.87
C ALA A 220 22.17 13.24 21.31
N PHE A 221 22.79 14.17 20.60
CA PHE A 221 22.65 15.61 20.86
C PHE A 221 21.20 16.07 20.65
N PHE A 222 20.58 15.78 19.53
CA PHE A 222 19.19 16.15 19.24
C PHE A 222 18.22 15.50 20.23
N PHE A 223 18.38 14.21 20.51
CA PHE A 223 17.53 13.51 21.47
C PHE A 223 17.60 14.15 22.88
N ASN A 224 18.81 14.46 23.37
CA ASN A 224 18.97 15.06 24.67
C ASN A 224 18.52 16.53 24.71
N THR A 225 18.67 17.27 23.62
CA THR A 225 18.16 18.65 23.50
C THR A 225 16.64 18.67 23.53
N ASP A 226 16.01 17.78 22.78
CA ASP A 226 14.56 17.66 22.73
C ASP A 226 13.94 17.30 24.09
N LYS A 227 14.61 16.50 24.89
CA LYS A 227 14.16 16.12 26.24
C LYS A 227 14.16 17.28 27.25
N GLN A 228 14.80 18.40 26.94
CA GLN A 228 14.79 19.59 27.82
C GLN A 228 13.42 20.29 27.83
N THR A 229 12.55 20.00 26.88
CA THR A 229 11.19 20.57 26.79
C THR A 229 10.18 19.44 26.59
N THR A 230 9.05 19.53 27.29
CA THR A 230 8.00 18.51 27.19
C THR A 230 7.35 18.46 25.81
N LEU A 231 6.79 17.29 25.44
CA LEU A 231 6.05 17.09 24.21
C LEU A 231 4.83 18.04 24.17
N ALA A 232 4.17 18.26 25.28
CA ALA A 232 3.07 19.23 25.41
C ALA A 232 3.53 20.68 25.08
N SER A 233 4.72 21.08 25.51
CA SER A 233 5.28 22.37 25.14
C SER A 233 5.57 22.45 23.64
N LYS A 234 6.11 21.37 23.03
CA LYS A 234 6.33 21.27 21.59
C LYS A 234 5.02 21.35 20.81
N ALA A 235 3.91 20.74 21.28
CA ALA A 235 2.59 20.82 20.66
C ALA A 235 2.13 22.27 20.45
N THR A 236 2.47 23.20 21.36
CA THR A 236 2.13 24.61 21.19
C THR A 236 2.79 25.27 19.98
N ARG A 237 3.95 24.76 19.54
CA ARG A 237 4.70 25.25 18.36
C ARG A 237 4.06 24.83 17.04
N LEU A 238 3.17 23.83 17.02
CA LEU A 238 2.42 23.40 15.82
C LEU A 238 1.56 24.52 15.24
N LYS A 239 1.21 25.55 16.02
CA LYS A 239 0.52 26.77 15.54
C LYS A 239 1.34 27.54 14.50
N GLY A 240 2.65 27.39 14.50
CA GLY A 240 3.56 28.03 13.53
C GLY A 240 3.80 27.18 12.27
N VAL A 241 3.30 25.96 12.20
CA VAL A 241 3.54 25.05 11.08
C VAL A 241 2.27 24.95 10.23
N LEU A 242 2.37 25.40 9.00
CA LEU A 242 1.26 25.33 8.05
C LEU A 242 1.03 23.88 7.60
N PHE A 243 -0.21 23.36 7.76
CA PHE A 243 -0.61 22.10 7.14
C PHE A 243 -1.03 22.32 5.68
N GLN A 244 -2.05 23.16 5.48
CA GLN A 244 -2.54 23.56 4.17
C GLN A 244 -3.22 24.93 4.32
N ARG A 245 -3.10 25.80 3.29
CA ARG A 245 -3.50 27.20 3.34
C ARG A 245 -4.94 27.42 3.81
N ASP A 246 -5.86 26.61 3.29
CA ASP A 246 -7.30 26.76 3.53
C ASP A 246 -7.78 25.92 4.73
N LEU A 247 -6.98 24.96 5.19
CA LEU A 247 -7.27 24.04 6.29
C LEU A 247 -6.52 24.40 7.59
N GLY A 248 -5.64 25.41 7.54
CA GLY A 248 -4.93 25.93 8.70
C GLY A 248 -3.61 25.23 9.02
N THR A 249 -3.22 25.30 10.27
CA THR A 249 -1.94 24.82 10.83
C THR A 249 -2.01 23.36 11.24
N LEU A 250 -0.84 22.78 11.57
CA LEU A 250 -0.79 21.45 12.20
C LEU A 250 -1.48 21.42 13.57
N ALA A 251 -1.53 22.53 14.31
CA ALA A 251 -2.30 22.60 15.54
C ALA A 251 -3.81 22.53 15.29
N ASP A 252 -4.29 23.13 14.19
CA ASP A 252 -5.70 23.01 13.80
C ASP A 252 -6.04 21.57 13.39
N LYS A 253 -5.16 20.93 12.62
CA LYS A 253 -5.29 19.52 12.23
C LYS A 253 -5.27 18.60 13.46
N GLN A 254 -4.33 18.79 14.39
CA GLN A 254 -4.25 18.01 15.63
C GLN A 254 -5.56 18.08 16.43
N ARG A 255 -6.13 19.28 16.59
CA ARG A 255 -7.40 19.49 17.30
C ARG A 255 -8.55 18.76 16.62
N ARG A 256 -8.66 18.82 15.29
CA ARG A 256 -9.68 18.10 14.54
C ARG A 256 -9.50 16.58 14.68
N ILE A 257 -8.27 16.06 14.55
CA ILE A 257 -7.99 14.64 14.75
C ILE A 257 -8.44 14.18 16.12
N ALA A 258 -8.09 14.91 17.20
CA ALA A 258 -8.46 14.57 18.56
C ALA A 258 -10.00 14.52 18.72
N SER A 259 -10.72 15.53 18.21
CA SER A 259 -12.18 15.59 18.25
C SER A 259 -12.87 14.45 17.48
N VAL A 260 -12.37 14.16 16.27
CA VAL A 260 -12.89 13.06 15.45
C VAL A 260 -12.61 11.73 16.15
N ALA A 261 -11.37 11.49 16.63
CA ALA A 261 -11.00 10.25 17.31
C ALA A 261 -11.85 10.00 18.56
N GLU A 262 -12.11 11.02 19.36
CA GLU A 262 -13.01 10.94 20.53
C GLU A 262 -14.40 10.48 20.10
N SER A 263 -14.95 11.02 19.01
CA SER A 263 -16.27 10.63 18.48
C SER A 263 -16.32 9.19 17.95
N LEU A 264 -15.17 8.58 17.68
CA LEU A 264 -15.02 7.21 17.19
C LEU A 264 -14.79 6.18 18.28
N CYS A 265 -14.50 6.61 19.52
CA CYS A 265 -14.14 5.70 20.63
C CYS A 265 -15.17 4.59 20.85
N SER A 266 -16.46 4.91 20.87
CA SER A 266 -17.51 3.91 21.09
C SER A 266 -17.60 2.89 19.95
N SER A 267 -17.39 3.31 18.70
CA SER A 267 -17.46 2.43 17.53
C SER A 267 -16.27 1.48 17.42
N LEU A 268 -15.11 1.90 17.96
CA LEU A 268 -13.88 1.10 17.92
C LEU A 268 -13.60 0.36 19.23
N GLY A 269 -14.35 0.62 20.30
CA GLY A 269 -14.08 0.08 21.63
C GLY A 269 -12.84 0.69 22.29
N ALA A 270 -12.50 1.94 21.97
CA ALA A 270 -11.31 2.65 22.45
C ALA A 270 -11.59 3.40 23.77
N ASP A 271 -10.58 3.48 24.64
CA ASP A 271 -10.62 4.30 25.84
C ASP A 271 -10.48 5.78 25.52
N ALA A 272 -11.53 6.57 25.77
CA ALA A 272 -11.55 7.99 25.47
C ALA A 272 -10.52 8.81 26.25
N VAL A 273 -10.12 8.37 27.45
CA VAL A 273 -9.12 9.08 28.26
C VAL A 273 -7.75 8.99 27.57
N THR A 274 -7.35 7.80 27.15
CA THR A 274 -6.10 7.56 26.42
C THR A 274 -6.11 8.27 25.07
N VAL A 275 -7.23 8.20 24.33
CA VAL A 275 -7.38 8.86 23.02
C VAL A 275 -7.24 10.38 23.16
N ASN A 276 -7.86 11.00 24.15
CA ASN A 276 -7.77 12.43 24.39
C ASN A 276 -6.36 12.85 24.82
N ALA A 277 -5.72 12.11 25.74
CA ALA A 277 -4.35 12.38 26.15
C ALA A 277 -3.38 12.32 24.95
N ALA A 278 -3.40 11.23 24.17
CA ALA A 278 -2.59 11.10 22.98
C ALA A 278 -2.95 12.17 21.92
N GLY A 279 -4.24 12.47 21.73
CA GLY A 279 -4.74 13.45 20.78
C GLY A 279 -4.18 14.86 20.97
N THR A 280 -3.91 15.28 22.22
CA THR A 280 -3.32 16.58 22.53
C THR A 280 -1.81 16.63 22.26
N LEU A 281 -1.15 15.48 22.15
CA LEU A 281 0.29 15.33 21.95
C LEU A 281 0.69 14.90 20.55
N LEU A 282 -0.28 14.44 19.74
CA LEU A 282 -0.03 14.02 18.36
C LEU A 282 0.75 15.08 17.57
N LYS A 283 1.63 14.59 16.69
CA LYS A 283 2.40 15.42 15.75
C LYS A 283 3.32 16.45 16.39
N ALA A 284 3.38 16.50 17.73
CA ALA A 284 4.27 17.43 18.43
C ALA A 284 5.75 17.12 18.20
N ASP A 285 6.08 15.88 17.88
CA ASP A 285 7.41 15.44 17.48
C ASP A 285 7.88 16.03 16.14
N LEU A 286 6.97 16.44 15.26
CA LEU A 286 7.31 17.09 13.98
C LEU A 286 8.08 18.43 14.15
N VAL A 287 8.00 19.05 15.31
CA VAL A 287 8.73 20.29 15.62
C VAL A 287 9.94 20.04 16.55
N SER A 288 10.32 18.77 16.73
CA SER A 288 11.55 18.37 17.43
C SER A 288 12.76 18.46 16.50
N ASP A 289 13.94 18.65 17.09
CA ASP A 289 15.19 18.66 16.33
C ASP A 289 15.50 17.25 15.78
N MET A 290 15.15 16.20 16.52
CA MET A 290 15.30 14.81 16.09
C MET A 290 14.53 14.50 14.80
N VAL A 291 13.26 14.85 14.72
CA VAL A 291 12.45 14.61 13.50
C VAL A 291 12.83 15.57 12.37
N GLY A 292 13.37 16.75 12.71
CA GLY A 292 13.93 17.67 11.73
C GLY A 292 15.14 17.09 10.98
N GLU A 293 16.02 16.37 11.67
CA GLU A 293 17.19 15.70 11.09
C GLU A 293 16.88 14.29 10.55
N PHE A 294 16.00 13.55 11.25
CA PHE A 294 15.60 12.17 10.93
C PHE A 294 14.07 12.08 10.71
N PRO A 295 13.55 12.49 9.54
CA PRO A 295 12.10 12.54 9.29
C PRO A 295 11.39 11.19 9.42
N GLU A 296 12.09 10.08 9.20
CA GLU A 296 11.57 8.71 9.33
C GLU A 296 11.26 8.33 10.78
N LEU A 297 11.80 9.05 11.76
CA LEU A 297 11.52 8.85 13.20
C LEU A 297 10.22 9.50 13.67
N GLN A 298 9.49 10.12 12.76
CA GLN A 298 8.15 10.64 13.01
C GLN A 298 7.24 9.56 13.65
N GLY A 299 6.66 9.89 14.80
CA GLY A 299 5.88 8.99 15.64
C GLY A 299 6.75 8.28 16.68
N ILE A 300 7.87 7.69 16.27
CA ILE A 300 8.83 7.01 17.17
C ILE A 300 9.40 8.01 18.19
N ALA A 301 9.88 9.17 17.73
CA ALA A 301 10.37 10.22 18.59
C ALA A 301 9.27 10.71 19.56
N GLY A 302 8.04 10.88 19.06
CA GLY A 302 6.88 11.24 19.87
C GLY A 302 6.61 10.25 21.01
N ARG A 303 6.68 8.94 20.73
CA ARG A 303 6.55 7.89 21.74
C ARG A 303 7.62 8.01 22.83
N HIS A 304 8.88 8.14 22.44
CA HIS A 304 9.97 8.24 23.41
C HIS A 304 9.88 9.51 24.28
N TYR A 305 9.45 10.64 23.70
CA TYR A 305 9.28 11.89 24.47
C TYR A 305 8.06 11.81 25.37
N ALA A 306 6.96 11.20 24.95
CA ALA A 306 5.79 10.97 25.79
C ALA A 306 6.15 10.14 27.04
N LEU A 307 6.86 9.03 26.86
CA LEU A 307 7.35 8.20 27.98
C LEU A 307 8.31 8.97 28.90
N HIS A 308 9.21 9.79 28.33
CA HIS A 308 10.12 10.63 29.11
C HIS A 308 9.37 11.67 29.96
N ASP A 309 8.27 12.21 29.44
CA ASP A 309 7.44 13.19 30.13
C ASP A 309 6.51 12.55 31.15
N GLY A 310 6.46 11.21 31.27
CA GLY A 310 5.68 10.48 32.26
C GLY A 310 4.30 10.03 31.77
N GLU A 311 4.04 10.09 30.46
CA GLU A 311 2.82 9.53 29.89
C GLU A 311 2.83 7.99 29.97
N THR A 312 1.64 7.38 29.93
CA THR A 312 1.50 5.92 29.93
C THR A 312 1.99 5.30 28.61
N GLU A 313 2.37 4.01 28.64
CA GLU A 313 2.73 3.28 27.43
C GLU A 313 1.60 3.31 26.38
N SER A 314 0.34 3.19 26.81
CA SER A 314 -0.82 3.23 25.91
C SER A 314 -0.92 4.57 25.17
N VAL A 315 -0.67 5.70 25.85
CA VAL A 315 -0.65 7.03 25.23
C VAL A 315 0.54 7.15 24.28
N ALA A 316 1.71 6.71 24.70
CA ALA A 316 2.92 6.76 23.89
C ALA A 316 2.81 5.89 22.62
N ASP A 317 2.29 4.68 22.75
CA ASP A 317 2.04 3.78 21.62
C ASP A 317 1.00 4.35 20.64
N ALA A 318 -0.05 4.97 21.15
CA ALA A 318 -1.05 5.62 20.32
C ALA A 318 -0.45 6.81 19.54
N ILE A 319 0.50 7.56 20.15
CA ILE A 319 1.25 8.64 19.47
C ILE A 319 2.11 8.08 18.34
N GLU A 320 2.79 6.95 18.52
CA GLU A 320 3.57 6.33 17.44
C GLU A 320 2.67 5.75 16.36
N GLN A 321 1.70 4.92 16.76
CA GLN A 321 0.95 4.07 15.85
C GLN A 321 -0.15 4.83 15.07
N HIS A 322 -0.48 6.08 15.44
CA HIS A 322 -1.43 6.86 14.64
C HIS A 322 -0.92 7.15 13.22
N TYR A 323 0.37 6.99 12.95
CA TYR A 323 0.94 7.06 11.61
C TYR A 323 0.80 5.77 10.81
N TRP A 324 0.46 4.65 11.47
CA TRP A 324 0.32 3.35 10.80
C TRP A 324 -1.05 3.20 10.11
N PRO A 325 -1.13 2.47 8.99
CA PRO A 325 -0.02 2.04 8.14
C PRO A 325 0.59 3.23 7.35
N LYS A 326 1.90 3.24 7.16
CA LYS A 326 2.64 4.28 6.41
C LYS A 326 2.64 4.03 4.90
N PHE A 327 2.57 2.75 4.50
CA PHE A 327 2.57 2.30 3.08
C PHE A 327 1.70 1.05 2.91
N SER A 328 1.53 0.58 1.66
CA SER A 328 0.82 -0.68 1.40
C SER A 328 1.58 -1.85 2.00
N GLY A 329 0.87 -2.76 2.70
CA GLY A 329 1.49 -3.89 3.40
C GLY A 329 2.04 -3.58 4.79
N ASP A 330 2.16 -2.30 5.20
CA ASP A 330 2.61 -1.93 6.54
C ASP A 330 1.66 -2.41 7.64
N ALA A 331 2.18 -2.53 8.87
CA ALA A 331 1.41 -2.95 10.04
C ALA A 331 0.25 -1.99 10.34
N LEU A 332 -0.86 -2.55 10.79
CA LEU A 332 -1.98 -1.77 11.34
C LEU A 332 -1.69 -1.39 12.80
N PRO A 333 -2.35 -0.33 13.33
CA PRO A 333 -2.34 -0.05 14.76
C PRO A 333 -2.68 -1.29 15.56
N LEU A 334 -2.07 -1.43 16.74
CA LEU A 334 -2.23 -2.64 17.56
C LEU A 334 -3.38 -2.53 18.55
N THR A 335 -3.77 -1.30 18.90
CA THR A 335 -4.82 -1.03 19.89
C THR A 335 -5.97 -0.21 19.29
N PRO A 336 -7.18 -0.31 19.86
CA PRO A 336 -8.32 0.52 19.45
C PRO A 336 -8.06 2.02 19.55
N GLU A 337 -7.31 2.48 20.55
CA GLU A 337 -6.95 3.89 20.77
C GLU A 337 -6.07 4.41 19.64
N ALA A 338 -5.03 3.67 19.31
CA ALA A 338 -4.16 3.98 18.19
C ALA A 338 -4.92 3.95 16.85
N ALA A 339 -5.84 2.98 16.68
CA ALA A 339 -6.67 2.88 15.50
C ALA A 339 -7.64 4.06 15.35
N ALA A 340 -8.24 4.53 16.45
CA ALA A 340 -9.13 5.70 16.44
C ALA A 340 -8.39 6.96 15.97
N LEU A 341 -7.20 7.20 16.50
CA LEU A 341 -6.36 8.35 16.12
C LEU A 341 -5.83 8.21 14.69
N ALA A 342 -5.41 7.01 14.30
CA ALA A 342 -4.96 6.72 12.94
C ALA A 342 -6.08 6.94 11.91
N LEU A 343 -7.28 6.43 12.19
CA LEU A 343 -8.44 6.62 11.33
C LEU A 343 -8.84 8.10 11.25
N ALA A 344 -8.89 8.80 12.39
CA ALA A 344 -9.22 10.22 12.44
C ALA A 344 -8.26 11.08 11.61
N ASP A 345 -6.95 10.81 11.64
CA ASP A 345 -5.95 11.51 10.83
C ASP A 345 -6.18 11.30 9.32
N ARG A 346 -6.55 10.07 8.90
CA ARG A 346 -6.87 9.79 7.49
C ARG A 346 -8.16 10.45 7.07
N LEU A 347 -9.21 10.39 7.90
CA LEU A 347 -10.50 11.03 7.61
C LEU A 347 -10.37 12.56 7.56
N ASP A 348 -9.64 13.19 8.50
CA ASP A 348 -9.35 14.63 8.46
C ASP A 348 -8.65 15.03 7.16
N THR A 349 -7.66 14.24 6.72
CA THR A 349 -6.92 14.51 5.49
C THR A 349 -7.80 14.34 4.26
N LEU A 350 -8.55 13.23 4.17
CA LEU A 350 -9.42 12.96 3.03
C LEU A 350 -10.52 14.03 2.92
N VAL A 351 -11.29 14.21 3.99
CA VAL A 351 -12.39 15.17 4.01
C VAL A 351 -11.91 16.60 3.79
N GLY A 352 -10.82 17.00 4.45
CA GLY A 352 -10.28 18.36 4.30
C GLY A 352 -9.80 18.63 2.88
N ILE A 353 -8.97 17.78 2.30
CA ILE A 353 -8.37 18.02 0.99
C ILE A 353 -9.41 17.91 -0.14
N PHE A 354 -10.31 16.93 -0.09
CA PHE A 354 -11.42 16.84 -1.04
C PHE A 354 -12.38 18.02 -0.88
N GLY A 355 -12.66 18.42 0.36
CA GLY A 355 -13.59 19.50 0.67
C GLY A 355 -13.16 20.87 0.13
N ILE A 356 -11.84 21.10 -0.03
CA ILE A 356 -11.29 22.30 -0.68
C ILE A 356 -11.02 22.10 -2.18
N GLY A 357 -11.52 21.02 -2.79
CA GLY A 357 -11.43 20.77 -4.23
C GLY A 357 -10.06 20.29 -4.73
N GLN A 358 -9.15 19.80 -3.85
CA GLN A 358 -7.81 19.34 -4.23
C GLN A 358 -7.72 17.82 -4.35
N SER A 359 -8.55 17.23 -5.21
CA SER A 359 -8.53 15.81 -5.51
C SER A 359 -7.22 15.38 -6.21
N PRO A 360 -6.73 14.13 -6.00
CA PRO A 360 -5.57 13.62 -6.71
C PRO A 360 -5.86 13.46 -8.19
N THR A 361 -4.90 13.83 -9.05
CA THR A 361 -5.04 13.76 -10.51
C THR A 361 -3.89 12.96 -11.11
N GLY A 362 -4.19 11.93 -11.94
CA GLY A 362 -3.18 11.12 -12.61
C GLY A 362 -2.09 10.62 -11.66
N SER A 363 -0.83 11.00 -11.87
CA SER A 363 0.30 10.66 -11.00
C SER A 363 0.49 11.61 -9.81
N LYS A 364 -0.23 12.75 -9.76
CA LYS A 364 -0.05 13.78 -8.73
C LYS A 364 -0.95 13.49 -7.53
N ASP A 365 -0.34 13.24 -6.38
CA ASP A 365 -1.01 13.01 -5.09
C ASP A 365 -0.13 13.56 -3.94
N PRO A 366 -0.01 14.90 -3.82
CA PRO A 366 0.92 15.52 -2.86
C PRO A 366 0.52 15.29 -1.40
N PHE A 367 -0.76 14.97 -1.13
CA PHE A 367 -1.27 14.67 0.21
C PHE A 367 -1.41 13.18 0.50
N ALA A 368 -0.94 12.33 -0.41
CA ALA A 368 -0.99 10.87 -0.28
C ALA A 368 -2.41 10.31 -0.01
N LEU A 369 -3.43 10.88 -0.67
CA LEU A 369 -4.84 10.52 -0.46
C LEU A 369 -5.13 9.06 -0.84
N ARG A 370 -4.42 8.50 -1.83
CA ARG A 370 -4.53 7.09 -2.20
C ARG A 370 -4.07 6.17 -1.06
N ARG A 371 -2.96 6.51 -0.41
CA ARG A 371 -2.48 5.75 0.76
C ARG A 371 -3.40 5.96 1.97
N ALA A 372 -3.86 7.19 2.20
CA ALA A 372 -4.78 7.50 3.29
C ALA A 372 -6.10 6.73 3.17
N SER A 373 -6.67 6.60 1.96
CA SER A 373 -7.91 5.86 1.73
C SER A 373 -7.75 4.36 1.96
N LEU A 374 -6.68 3.74 1.43
CA LEU A 374 -6.40 2.32 1.69
C LEU A 374 -6.13 2.04 3.17
N ALA A 375 -5.42 2.95 3.85
CA ALA A 375 -5.19 2.86 5.28
C ALA A 375 -6.52 2.93 6.06
N ALA A 376 -7.42 3.86 5.73
CA ALA A 376 -8.72 3.98 6.36
C ALA A 376 -9.58 2.71 6.18
N ILE A 377 -9.63 2.16 4.96
CA ILE A 377 -10.35 0.91 4.66
C ILE A 377 -9.78 -0.24 5.52
N ARG A 378 -8.47 -0.44 5.54
CA ARG A 378 -7.83 -1.51 6.31
C ARG A 378 -8.07 -1.39 7.82
N ILE A 379 -8.01 -0.16 8.37
CA ILE A 379 -8.29 0.10 9.78
C ILE A 379 -9.75 -0.21 10.10
N LEU A 380 -10.69 0.23 9.27
CA LEU A 380 -12.11 -0.01 9.45
C LEU A 380 -12.46 -1.50 9.40
N LEU A 381 -11.94 -2.23 8.41
CA LEU A 381 -12.14 -3.68 8.31
C LEU A 381 -11.63 -4.43 9.54
N ARG A 382 -10.55 -3.96 10.17
CA ARG A 382 -9.95 -4.62 11.33
C ARG A 382 -10.63 -4.28 12.64
N PHE A 383 -11.02 -3.00 12.86
CA PHE A 383 -11.43 -2.49 14.17
C PHE A 383 -12.91 -2.10 14.26
N ALA A 384 -13.54 -1.73 13.15
CA ALA A 384 -14.92 -1.29 13.11
C ALA A 384 -15.60 -1.67 11.78
N PRO A 385 -15.64 -2.98 11.42
CA PRO A 385 -16.15 -3.42 10.12
C PRO A 385 -17.60 -3.00 9.86
N GLY A 386 -18.43 -2.93 10.90
CA GLY A 386 -19.84 -2.51 10.81
C GLY A 386 -20.08 -1.01 10.90
N ALA A 387 -19.02 -0.18 10.99
CA ALA A 387 -19.22 1.26 11.11
C ALA A 387 -19.81 1.85 9.83
N ASN A 388 -20.82 2.72 9.97
CA ASN A 388 -21.45 3.39 8.85
C ASN A 388 -20.50 4.43 8.25
N ILE A 389 -20.19 4.31 6.95
CA ILE A 389 -19.22 5.17 6.24
C ILE A 389 -19.66 6.63 6.22
N ASP A 390 -20.95 6.88 5.99
CA ASP A 390 -21.50 8.25 5.92
C ASP A 390 -21.41 8.94 7.28
N ASP A 391 -21.75 8.22 8.39
CA ASP A 391 -21.63 8.75 9.76
C ASP A 391 -20.17 9.11 10.10
N LEU A 392 -19.20 8.26 9.74
CA LEU A 392 -17.78 8.53 9.96
C LEU A 392 -17.31 9.78 9.20
N LEU A 393 -17.71 9.91 7.94
CA LEU A 393 -17.35 11.06 7.10
C LEU A 393 -18.06 12.33 7.55
N GLN A 394 -19.31 12.26 8.03
CA GLN A 394 -20.04 13.38 8.62
C GLN A 394 -19.37 13.87 9.90
N LYS A 395 -18.97 12.97 10.81
CA LYS A 395 -18.20 13.33 12.01
C LYS A 395 -16.89 14.03 11.67
N ALA A 396 -16.16 13.52 10.69
CA ALA A 396 -14.95 14.18 10.22
C ALA A 396 -15.23 15.56 9.61
N SER A 397 -16.27 15.68 8.78
CA SER A 397 -16.66 16.95 8.17
C SER A 397 -17.08 18.01 9.20
N ALA A 398 -17.81 17.59 10.24
CA ALA A 398 -18.26 18.48 11.31
C ALA A 398 -17.12 19.07 12.17
N SER A 399 -15.90 18.52 12.08
CA SER A 399 -14.72 19.06 12.76
C SER A 399 -14.12 20.32 12.12
N PHE A 400 -14.53 20.64 10.89
CA PHE A 400 -14.10 21.83 10.17
C PHE A 400 -15.05 22.99 10.39
N ASN A 401 -14.55 24.22 10.21
CA ASN A 401 -15.38 25.40 10.30
C ASN A 401 -16.42 25.44 9.16
N GLU A 402 -17.57 26.05 9.43
CA GLU A 402 -18.62 26.22 8.44
C GLU A 402 -18.12 26.98 7.20
N GLY A 403 -18.51 26.52 6.02
CA GLY A 403 -18.15 27.13 4.74
C GLY A 403 -16.74 26.80 4.22
N VAL A 404 -15.91 26.05 4.95
CA VAL A 404 -14.57 25.62 4.49
C VAL A 404 -14.67 24.48 3.48
N LEU A 405 -15.57 23.53 3.71
CA LEU A 405 -15.71 22.35 2.88
C LEU A 405 -16.86 22.48 1.88
N ALA A 406 -16.70 21.87 0.71
CA ALA A 406 -17.79 21.73 -0.26
C ALA A 406 -18.95 20.90 0.33
N PRO A 407 -20.24 21.27 0.08
CA PRO A 407 -21.39 20.55 0.63
C PRO A 407 -21.45 19.06 0.25
N SER A 408 -20.92 18.68 -0.91
CA SER A 408 -20.89 17.30 -1.42
C SER A 408 -19.68 16.49 -0.96
N VAL A 409 -18.89 16.98 -0.01
CA VAL A 409 -17.62 16.35 0.38
C VAL A 409 -17.79 14.92 0.88
N VAL A 410 -18.83 14.65 1.66
CA VAL A 410 -19.11 13.31 2.22
C VAL A 410 -19.34 12.30 1.09
N GLU A 411 -20.23 12.63 0.16
CA GLU A 411 -20.51 11.78 -1.00
C GLU A 411 -19.29 11.59 -1.89
N THR A 412 -18.52 12.66 -2.12
CA THR A 412 -17.30 12.63 -2.93
C THR A 412 -16.24 11.73 -2.32
N VAL A 413 -16.00 11.83 -1.01
CA VAL A 413 -15.01 11.00 -0.31
C VAL A 413 -15.48 9.55 -0.21
N LYS A 414 -16.78 9.30 0.06
CA LYS A 414 -17.35 7.94 0.02
C LYS A 414 -17.12 7.28 -1.34
N GLY A 415 -17.49 7.96 -2.43
CA GLY A 415 -17.23 7.46 -3.79
C GLY A 415 -15.75 7.15 -4.01
N TYR A 416 -14.86 8.05 -3.59
CA TYR A 416 -13.41 7.84 -3.71
C TYR A 416 -12.90 6.63 -2.89
N LEU A 417 -13.42 6.39 -1.69
CA LEU A 417 -13.08 5.21 -0.88
C LEU A 417 -13.55 3.93 -1.60
N LEU A 418 -14.76 3.91 -2.12
CA LEU A 418 -15.29 2.76 -2.88
C LEU A 418 -14.46 2.48 -4.14
N ASP A 419 -13.99 3.51 -4.85
CA ASP A 419 -13.11 3.39 -6.01
C ASP A 419 -11.73 2.80 -5.68
N ARG A 420 -11.33 2.73 -4.40
CA ARG A 420 -10.07 2.12 -3.95
C ARG A 420 -10.20 0.65 -3.58
N LEU A 421 -11.40 0.11 -3.45
CA LEU A 421 -11.62 -1.30 -3.14
C LEU A 421 -10.91 -2.27 -4.10
N PRO A 422 -10.90 -2.07 -5.43
CA PRO A 422 -10.14 -2.96 -6.31
C PRO A 422 -8.66 -3.08 -5.94
N ALA A 423 -8.03 -1.97 -5.53
CA ALA A 423 -6.62 -2.00 -5.12
C ALA A 423 -6.42 -2.68 -3.76
N HIS A 424 -7.44 -2.72 -2.89
CA HIS A 424 -7.38 -3.45 -1.63
C HIS A 424 -7.53 -4.96 -1.84
N TYR A 425 -8.37 -5.37 -2.78
CA TYR A 425 -8.73 -6.77 -3.01
C TYR A 425 -7.91 -7.46 -4.11
N ASP A 426 -6.97 -6.75 -4.76
CA ASP A 426 -6.17 -7.28 -5.87
C ASP A 426 -5.42 -8.58 -5.50
N GLU A 427 -4.78 -8.57 -4.32
CA GLU A 427 -4.06 -9.73 -3.80
C GLU A 427 -4.97 -10.86 -3.28
N GLN A 428 -6.25 -10.57 -3.01
CA GLN A 428 -7.23 -11.52 -2.48
C GLN A 428 -8.03 -12.23 -3.59
N GLY A 429 -7.80 -11.87 -4.86
CA GLY A 429 -8.44 -12.49 -6.01
C GLY A 429 -9.91 -12.13 -6.21
N VAL A 430 -10.41 -11.07 -5.57
CA VAL A 430 -11.76 -10.55 -5.78
C VAL A 430 -11.79 -9.69 -7.04
N SER A 431 -12.61 -10.07 -8.01
CA SER A 431 -12.67 -9.33 -9.28
C SER A 431 -13.39 -7.98 -9.15
N VAL A 432 -13.02 -7.04 -10.05
CA VAL A 432 -13.68 -5.72 -10.11
C VAL A 432 -15.19 -5.84 -10.35
N ASP A 433 -15.64 -6.84 -11.11
CA ASP A 433 -17.06 -7.04 -11.38
C ASP A 433 -17.82 -7.52 -10.14
N VAL A 434 -17.19 -8.35 -9.29
CA VAL A 434 -17.75 -8.70 -7.97
C VAL A 434 -17.92 -7.46 -7.12
N LEU A 435 -16.89 -6.63 -6.98
CA LEU A 435 -16.98 -5.40 -6.19
C LEU A 435 -18.06 -4.46 -6.70
N ARG A 436 -18.18 -4.31 -8.02
CA ARG A 436 -19.26 -3.51 -8.63
C ARG A 436 -20.64 -4.09 -8.33
N SER A 437 -20.79 -5.42 -8.39
CA SER A 437 -22.07 -6.08 -8.11
C SER A 437 -22.52 -5.85 -6.65
N VAL A 438 -21.57 -5.85 -5.72
CA VAL A 438 -21.82 -5.63 -4.29
C VAL A 438 -22.10 -4.15 -3.99
N THR A 439 -21.28 -3.24 -4.52
CA THR A 439 -21.45 -1.80 -4.26
C THR A 439 -22.70 -1.21 -4.91
N ALA A 440 -23.22 -1.85 -5.97
CA ALA A 440 -24.46 -1.44 -6.64
C ALA A 440 -25.71 -1.56 -5.76
N VAL A 441 -25.70 -2.38 -4.71
CA VAL A 441 -26.85 -2.58 -3.82
C VAL A 441 -26.90 -1.61 -2.63
N GLY A 442 -25.92 -0.68 -2.54
CA GLY A 442 -25.95 0.39 -1.55
C GLY A 442 -25.56 -0.06 -0.14
N THR A 443 -24.36 -0.57 0.01
CA THR A 443 -23.79 -0.97 1.30
C THR A 443 -23.27 0.21 2.11
N ASP A 444 -23.47 0.17 3.43
CA ASP A 444 -23.17 1.29 4.33
C ASP A 444 -21.88 1.11 5.16
N SER A 445 -21.29 -0.10 5.15
CA SER A 445 -20.06 -0.39 5.88
C SER A 445 -19.09 -1.24 5.06
N PHE A 446 -17.79 -1.11 5.37
CA PHE A 446 -16.77 -1.92 4.68
C PHE A 446 -16.82 -3.40 5.05
N GLY A 447 -17.26 -3.75 6.27
CA GLY A 447 -17.43 -5.15 6.66
C GLY A 447 -18.55 -5.86 5.89
N ASP A 448 -19.64 -5.15 5.61
CA ASP A 448 -20.72 -5.66 4.76
C ASP A 448 -20.22 -5.86 3.32
N ILE A 449 -19.49 -4.88 2.76
CA ILE A 449 -18.85 -5.00 1.44
C ILE A 449 -17.91 -6.22 1.40
N ASP A 450 -17.08 -6.39 2.42
CA ASP A 450 -16.11 -7.48 2.53
C ASP A 450 -16.79 -8.84 2.52
N SER A 451 -17.73 -9.04 3.46
CA SER A 451 -18.46 -10.30 3.62
C SER A 451 -19.23 -10.69 2.34
N ARG A 452 -19.90 -9.74 1.71
CA ARG A 452 -20.60 -9.95 0.43
C ARG A 452 -19.64 -10.28 -0.70
N SER A 453 -18.52 -9.53 -0.81
CA SER A 453 -17.55 -9.71 -1.88
C SER A 453 -16.88 -11.08 -1.83
N LEU A 454 -16.53 -11.55 -0.63
CA LEU A 454 -15.98 -12.89 -0.44
C LEU A 454 -17.01 -13.99 -0.79
N ALA A 455 -18.26 -13.83 -0.33
CA ALA A 455 -19.33 -14.78 -0.63
C ALA A 455 -19.66 -14.83 -2.14
N VAL A 456 -19.79 -13.67 -2.79
CA VAL A 456 -20.05 -13.58 -4.23
C VAL A 456 -18.87 -14.12 -5.05
N THR A 457 -17.62 -13.91 -4.61
CA THR A 457 -16.43 -14.49 -5.26
C THR A 457 -16.46 -16.01 -5.22
N ALA A 458 -16.76 -16.60 -4.07
CA ALA A 458 -16.89 -18.04 -3.93
C ALA A 458 -18.05 -18.60 -4.78
N PHE A 459 -19.18 -17.89 -4.78
CA PHE A 459 -20.37 -18.26 -5.56
C PHE A 459 -20.13 -18.17 -7.07
N ALA A 460 -19.44 -17.15 -7.57
CA ALA A 460 -19.19 -16.90 -8.99
C ALA A 460 -18.47 -18.06 -9.71
N GLY A 461 -17.78 -18.92 -8.97
CA GLY A 461 -17.15 -20.14 -9.48
C GLY A 461 -18.12 -21.32 -9.69
N THR A 462 -19.41 -21.18 -9.37
CA THR A 462 -20.40 -22.26 -9.46
C THR A 462 -21.20 -22.20 -10.75
N GLU A 463 -21.68 -23.38 -11.23
CA GLU A 463 -22.58 -23.47 -12.40
C GLU A 463 -23.90 -22.71 -12.19
N ALA A 464 -24.39 -22.64 -10.95
CA ALA A 464 -25.60 -21.91 -10.61
C ALA A 464 -25.41 -20.39 -10.79
N ALA A 465 -24.22 -19.86 -10.49
CA ALA A 465 -23.92 -18.44 -10.59
C ALA A 465 -24.05 -17.92 -12.04
N GLU A 466 -23.52 -18.65 -13.03
CA GLU A 466 -23.56 -18.24 -14.43
C GLU A 466 -25.01 -18.15 -14.93
N ALA A 467 -25.83 -19.19 -14.68
CA ALA A 467 -27.23 -19.22 -15.08
C ALA A 467 -28.03 -18.09 -14.41
N LEU A 468 -27.86 -17.88 -13.10
CA LEU A 468 -28.59 -16.86 -12.37
C LEU A 468 -28.12 -15.42 -12.72
N ALA A 469 -26.85 -15.22 -13.03
CA ALA A 469 -26.34 -13.93 -13.51
C ALA A 469 -26.96 -13.57 -14.86
N ALA A 470 -27.03 -14.54 -15.81
CA ALA A 470 -27.67 -14.35 -17.10
C ALA A 470 -29.17 -14.05 -16.96
N ALA A 471 -29.88 -14.82 -16.12
CA ALA A 471 -31.29 -14.60 -15.82
C ALA A 471 -31.53 -13.21 -15.19
N ASN A 472 -30.74 -12.82 -14.21
CA ASN A 472 -30.84 -11.51 -13.55
C ASN A 472 -30.56 -10.36 -14.54
N LYS A 473 -29.60 -10.51 -15.46
CA LYS A 473 -29.34 -9.55 -16.55
C LYS A 473 -30.53 -9.41 -17.48
N ARG A 474 -31.15 -10.54 -17.82
CA ARG A 474 -32.39 -10.55 -18.65
C ARG A 474 -33.52 -9.83 -17.94
N VAL A 475 -33.75 -10.11 -16.64
CA VAL A 475 -34.78 -9.46 -15.83
C VAL A 475 -34.51 -7.96 -15.76
N ALA A 476 -33.28 -7.53 -15.46
CA ALA A 476 -32.90 -6.11 -15.38
C ALA A 476 -33.21 -5.40 -16.72
N ASN A 477 -32.85 -6.00 -17.86
CA ASN A 477 -33.12 -5.42 -19.18
C ASN A 477 -34.61 -5.34 -19.54
N ILE A 478 -35.43 -6.30 -19.05
CA ILE A 478 -36.88 -6.26 -19.26
C ILE A 478 -37.47 -5.10 -18.41
N LEU A 479 -37.16 -5.06 -17.14
CA LEU A 479 -37.71 -4.05 -16.22
C LEU A 479 -37.26 -2.62 -16.56
N ALA A 480 -36.06 -2.43 -17.09
CA ALA A 480 -35.54 -1.11 -17.50
C ALA A 480 -36.34 -0.48 -18.67
N LYS A 481 -37.11 -1.29 -19.42
CA LYS A 481 -37.92 -0.82 -20.55
C LYS A 481 -39.39 -0.53 -20.17
N VAL A 482 -39.74 -0.76 -18.91
CA VAL A 482 -41.12 -0.57 -18.43
C VAL A 482 -41.27 0.86 -17.91
N ASN A 483 -42.20 1.59 -18.49
CA ASN A 483 -42.53 2.97 -18.11
C ASN A 483 -43.85 3.07 -17.32
N GLU A 484 -44.52 1.93 -17.10
CA GLU A 484 -45.79 1.87 -16.36
C GLU A 484 -45.50 1.45 -14.90
N PRO A 485 -46.34 1.89 -13.93
CA PRO A 485 -46.22 1.41 -12.56
C PRO A 485 -46.55 -0.10 -12.52
N ILE A 486 -45.63 -0.86 -11.89
CA ILE A 486 -45.78 -2.28 -11.64
C ILE A 486 -46.37 -2.47 -10.24
N GLY A 487 -47.48 -3.19 -10.12
CA GLY A 487 -48.11 -3.49 -8.84
C GLY A 487 -47.48 -4.71 -8.12
N GLU A 488 -48.17 -5.21 -7.12
CA GLU A 488 -47.82 -6.50 -6.49
C GLU A 488 -48.29 -7.68 -7.33
N VAL A 489 -47.75 -8.88 -7.06
CA VAL A 489 -48.13 -10.11 -7.74
C VAL A 489 -49.54 -10.54 -7.32
N ASP A 490 -50.46 -10.63 -8.28
CA ASP A 490 -51.79 -11.20 -8.06
C ASP A 490 -51.79 -12.68 -8.39
N ALA A 491 -52.03 -13.52 -7.39
CA ALA A 491 -52.06 -14.98 -7.56
C ALA A 491 -53.16 -15.45 -8.54
N ALA A 492 -54.25 -14.69 -8.70
CA ALA A 492 -55.34 -15.04 -9.64
C ALA A 492 -54.93 -14.86 -11.10
N LEU A 493 -53.91 -14.09 -11.40
CA LEU A 493 -53.37 -13.82 -12.71
C LEU A 493 -52.11 -14.65 -13.06
N LEU A 494 -51.73 -15.63 -12.22
CA LEU A 494 -50.71 -16.62 -12.50
C LEU A 494 -51.33 -17.77 -13.28
N LEU A 495 -51.27 -17.73 -14.60
CA LEU A 495 -51.98 -18.64 -15.49
C LEU A 495 -51.17 -19.87 -15.88
N GLU A 496 -49.85 -19.73 -15.99
CA GLU A 496 -48.97 -20.80 -16.44
C GLU A 496 -48.37 -21.56 -15.23
N PRO A 497 -48.17 -22.88 -15.33
CA PRO A 497 -47.54 -23.65 -14.23
C PRO A 497 -46.20 -23.12 -13.78
N ALA A 498 -45.36 -22.59 -14.70
CA ALA A 498 -44.06 -22.03 -14.37
C ALA A 498 -44.14 -20.70 -13.60
N GLU A 499 -45.20 -19.89 -13.82
CA GLU A 499 -45.46 -18.67 -13.03
C GLU A 499 -45.79 -19.03 -11.58
N ILE A 500 -46.69 -20.04 -11.41
CA ILE A 500 -47.10 -20.53 -10.08
C ILE A 500 -45.91 -21.14 -9.35
N ALA A 501 -45.08 -21.94 -10.07
CA ALA A 501 -43.89 -22.55 -9.48
C ALA A 501 -42.86 -21.50 -9.01
N LEU A 502 -42.57 -20.50 -9.85
CA LEU A 502 -41.62 -19.42 -9.52
C LEU A 502 -42.15 -18.57 -8.35
N SER A 503 -43.43 -18.17 -8.37
CA SER A 503 -44.04 -17.43 -7.26
C SER A 503 -43.98 -18.20 -5.94
N GLY A 504 -44.28 -19.51 -5.98
CA GLY A 504 -44.15 -20.40 -4.83
C GLY A 504 -42.71 -20.54 -4.31
N ALA A 505 -41.74 -20.62 -5.25
CA ALA A 505 -40.32 -20.70 -4.88
C ALA A 505 -39.83 -19.40 -4.26
N LEU A 506 -40.17 -18.22 -4.79
CA LEU A 506 -39.88 -16.92 -4.24
C LEU A 506 -40.46 -16.75 -2.84
N GLY A 507 -41.70 -17.20 -2.60
CA GLY A 507 -42.33 -17.18 -1.29
C GLY A 507 -41.58 -18.03 -0.26
N ARG A 508 -41.16 -19.24 -0.65
CA ARG A 508 -40.39 -20.13 0.26
C ARG A 508 -39.02 -19.61 0.59
N SER A 509 -38.31 -19.00 -0.36
CA SER A 509 -36.95 -18.50 -0.16
C SER A 509 -36.90 -17.17 0.61
N ARG A 510 -38.00 -16.40 0.60
CA ARG A 510 -38.05 -15.01 1.14
C ARG A 510 -37.59 -14.90 2.57
N ASP A 511 -38.13 -15.73 3.46
CA ASP A 511 -37.86 -15.66 4.90
C ASP A 511 -36.46 -16.20 5.23
N CYS A 512 -36.05 -17.30 4.60
CA CYS A 512 -34.71 -17.87 4.79
C CYS A 512 -33.62 -16.90 4.27
N LEU A 513 -33.84 -16.29 3.11
CA LEU A 513 -32.93 -15.28 2.56
C LEU A 513 -32.87 -14.05 3.46
N ALA A 514 -34.00 -13.57 3.98
CA ALA A 514 -34.03 -12.42 4.88
C ALA A 514 -33.30 -12.70 6.19
N ALA A 515 -33.47 -13.90 6.77
CA ALA A 515 -32.73 -14.33 7.96
C ALA A 515 -31.23 -14.41 7.70
N ALA A 516 -30.81 -15.08 6.61
CA ALA A 516 -29.39 -15.20 6.25
C ALA A 516 -28.72 -13.82 6.04
N VAL A 517 -29.42 -12.88 5.38
CA VAL A 517 -28.91 -11.50 5.19
C VAL A 517 -28.83 -10.76 6.53
N ALA A 518 -29.82 -10.92 7.42
CA ALA A 518 -29.81 -10.28 8.75
C ALA A 518 -28.66 -10.78 9.64
N ASP A 519 -28.30 -12.07 9.48
CA ASP A 519 -27.19 -12.70 10.20
C ASP A 519 -25.82 -12.48 9.50
N ASN A 520 -25.79 -11.74 8.38
CA ASN A 520 -24.61 -11.57 7.50
C ASN A 520 -24.06 -12.90 6.93
N ASP A 521 -24.89 -13.96 6.87
CA ASP A 521 -24.54 -15.22 6.23
C ASP A 521 -24.84 -15.17 4.73
N PHE A 522 -24.00 -14.42 4.00
CA PHE A 522 -24.14 -14.25 2.56
C PHE A 522 -23.88 -15.54 1.74
N PRO A 523 -23.01 -16.47 2.18
CA PRO A 523 -22.94 -17.79 1.56
C PRO A 523 -24.28 -18.52 1.58
N GLU A 524 -24.98 -18.56 2.71
CA GLU A 524 -26.31 -19.16 2.80
C GLU A 524 -27.35 -18.38 2.00
N ALA A 525 -27.31 -17.05 2.05
CA ALA A 525 -28.18 -16.21 1.22
C ALA A 525 -28.05 -16.53 -0.28
N LEU A 526 -26.82 -16.73 -0.78
CA LEU A 526 -26.55 -17.12 -2.17
C LEU A 526 -27.00 -18.55 -2.46
N ASN A 527 -26.87 -19.47 -1.50
CA ASN A 527 -27.40 -20.84 -1.63
C ASN A 527 -28.93 -20.82 -1.79
N GLN A 528 -29.65 -20.00 -1.00
CA GLN A 528 -31.10 -19.86 -1.13
C GLN A 528 -31.49 -19.29 -2.49
N LEU A 529 -30.74 -18.33 -3.03
CA LEU A 529 -30.94 -17.83 -4.41
C LEU A 529 -30.64 -18.89 -5.45
N ALA A 530 -29.64 -19.76 -5.23
CA ALA A 530 -29.30 -20.85 -6.16
C ALA A 530 -30.44 -21.86 -6.31
N LEU A 531 -31.25 -22.09 -5.27
CA LEU A 531 -32.42 -22.96 -5.35
C LEU A 531 -33.48 -22.46 -6.32
N LEU A 532 -33.51 -21.18 -6.64
CA LEU A 532 -34.47 -20.58 -7.58
C LEU A 532 -34.12 -20.89 -9.03
N ARG A 533 -32.90 -21.35 -9.35
CA ARG A 533 -32.41 -21.56 -10.74
C ARG A 533 -33.38 -22.31 -11.60
N ARG A 534 -33.85 -23.48 -11.15
CA ARG A 534 -34.75 -24.36 -11.93
C ARG A 534 -36.07 -23.69 -12.30
N ASP A 535 -36.67 -22.98 -11.33
CA ASP A 535 -37.97 -22.34 -11.54
C ASP A 535 -37.81 -21.08 -12.41
N VAL A 536 -36.69 -20.37 -12.31
CA VAL A 536 -36.33 -19.23 -13.16
C VAL A 536 -36.09 -19.68 -14.61
N ASP A 537 -35.33 -20.76 -14.84
CA ASP A 537 -35.07 -21.31 -16.16
C ASP A 537 -36.39 -21.77 -16.80
N SER A 538 -37.24 -22.55 -16.08
CA SER A 538 -38.55 -22.98 -16.54
C SER A 538 -39.48 -21.83 -16.92
N PHE A 539 -39.48 -20.75 -16.10
CA PHE A 539 -40.26 -19.55 -16.41
C PHE A 539 -39.84 -18.90 -17.73
N PHE A 540 -38.55 -18.71 -17.95
CA PHE A 540 -38.05 -18.08 -19.16
C PHE A 540 -38.17 -18.94 -20.43
N ASP A 541 -38.22 -20.25 -20.27
CA ASP A 541 -38.39 -21.20 -21.38
C ASP A 541 -39.86 -21.32 -21.85
N THR A 542 -40.80 -21.14 -20.92
CA THR A 542 -42.22 -21.45 -21.24
C THR A 542 -43.14 -20.23 -21.19
N VAL A 543 -42.76 -19.13 -20.50
CA VAL A 543 -43.62 -17.96 -20.30
C VAL A 543 -43.26 -16.81 -21.23
N LEU A 544 -44.21 -16.33 -22.03
CA LEU A 544 -44.05 -15.11 -22.82
C LEU A 544 -44.32 -13.87 -21.93
N VAL A 545 -43.27 -13.21 -21.42
CA VAL A 545 -43.41 -12.07 -20.53
C VAL A 545 -44.30 -10.96 -21.10
N ASN A 546 -44.12 -10.62 -22.39
CA ASN A 546 -44.93 -9.62 -23.10
C ASN A 546 -46.23 -10.21 -23.60
N ALA A 547 -47.13 -10.64 -22.70
CA ALA A 547 -48.45 -11.08 -23.06
C ALA A 547 -49.29 -9.96 -23.69
N GLU A 548 -50.24 -10.32 -24.54
CA GLU A 548 -51.17 -9.36 -25.16
C GLU A 548 -52.11 -8.73 -24.11
N ASP A 549 -52.56 -9.57 -23.16
CA ASP A 549 -53.35 -9.06 -22.04
C ASP A 549 -52.48 -8.21 -21.12
N LYS A 550 -52.92 -6.98 -20.92
CA LYS A 550 -52.18 -6.00 -20.11
C LYS A 550 -52.07 -6.41 -18.64
N ALA A 551 -53.12 -6.98 -18.04
CA ALA A 551 -53.14 -7.37 -16.64
C ALA A 551 -52.16 -8.54 -16.41
N VAL A 552 -52.19 -9.54 -17.25
CA VAL A 552 -51.26 -10.70 -17.22
C VAL A 552 -49.82 -10.22 -17.41
N ARG A 553 -49.57 -9.32 -18.38
CA ARG A 553 -48.24 -8.76 -18.64
C ARG A 553 -47.68 -8.03 -17.42
N LEU A 554 -48.47 -7.16 -16.79
CA LEU A 554 -48.05 -6.43 -15.60
C LEU A 554 -47.80 -7.36 -14.42
N ASN A 555 -48.61 -8.41 -14.25
CA ASN A 555 -48.41 -9.42 -13.22
C ASN A 555 -47.11 -10.22 -13.42
N ARG A 556 -46.76 -10.57 -14.65
CA ARG A 556 -45.45 -11.21 -15.00
C ARG A 556 -44.29 -10.30 -14.70
N LEU A 557 -44.43 -9.00 -14.97
CA LEU A 557 -43.43 -8.00 -14.64
C LEU A 557 -43.29 -7.83 -13.11
N ALA A 558 -44.38 -7.88 -12.36
CA ALA A 558 -44.37 -7.87 -10.88
C ALA A 558 -43.59 -9.08 -10.33
N LEU A 559 -43.82 -10.28 -10.87
CA LEU A 559 -43.08 -11.48 -10.48
C LEU A 559 -41.56 -11.35 -10.74
N LEU A 560 -41.18 -10.79 -11.90
CA LEU A 560 -39.78 -10.54 -12.22
C LEU A 560 -39.18 -9.44 -11.34
N GLN A 561 -39.95 -8.43 -10.95
CA GLN A 561 -39.51 -7.39 -10.02
C GLN A 561 -39.23 -7.98 -8.62
N GLU A 562 -40.10 -8.89 -8.16
CA GLU A 562 -39.88 -9.59 -6.88
C GLU A 562 -38.64 -10.47 -6.92
N LEU A 563 -38.44 -11.23 -8.03
CA LEU A 563 -37.23 -12.01 -8.22
C LEU A 563 -35.98 -11.14 -8.15
N ARG A 564 -35.94 -10.00 -8.88
CA ARG A 564 -34.81 -9.07 -8.85
C ARG A 564 -34.58 -8.50 -7.47
N ALA A 565 -35.65 -8.14 -6.73
CA ALA A 565 -35.55 -7.61 -5.37
C ALA A 565 -34.89 -8.61 -4.40
N GLN A 566 -35.09 -9.92 -4.58
CA GLN A 566 -34.39 -10.93 -3.78
C GLN A 566 -32.89 -10.98 -4.11
N PHE A 567 -32.48 -10.91 -5.36
CA PHE A 567 -31.05 -10.84 -5.72
C PHE A 567 -30.38 -9.61 -5.15
N LEU A 568 -31.02 -8.44 -5.26
CA LEU A 568 -30.47 -7.17 -4.79
C LEU A 568 -30.31 -7.10 -3.26
N LYS A 569 -30.85 -8.05 -2.49
CA LYS A 569 -30.54 -8.18 -1.07
C LYS A 569 -29.08 -8.58 -0.81
N VAL A 570 -28.43 -9.24 -1.77
CA VAL A 570 -27.03 -9.69 -1.64
C VAL A 570 -26.11 -8.90 -2.58
N ALA A 571 -26.38 -8.93 -3.88
CA ALA A 571 -25.59 -8.26 -4.90
C ALA A 571 -26.37 -8.10 -6.21
N ASP A 572 -26.01 -7.14 -7.06
CA ASP A 572 -26.53 -7.09 -8.43
C ASP A 572 -25.77 -8.08 -9.32
N LEU A 573 -26.19 -9.34 -9.30
CA LEU A 573 -25.56 -10.40 -10.08
C LEU A 573 -25.62 -10.17 -11.59
N ALA A 574 -26.46 -9.23 -12.09
CA ALA A 574 -26.51 -8.89 -13.53
C ALA A 574 -25.17 -8.33 -14.03
N VAL A 575 -24.38 -7.73 -13.15
CA VAL A 575 -23.04 -7.20 -13.45
C VAL A 575 -22.04 -8.32 -13.74
N LEU A 576 -22.24 -9.51 -13.18
CA LEU A 576 -21.34 -10.67 -13.36
C LEU A 576 -21.58 -11.40 -14.69
N ALA A 577 -22.73 -11.18 -15.36
CA ALA A 577 -23.04 -11.83 -16.62
C ALA A 577 -22.19 -11.27 -17.77
N ARG A 578 -21.32 -12.10 -18.34
CA ARG A 578 -20.43 -11.79 -19.47
C ARG A 578 -21.16 -11.60 -20.78
#